data_c09004710e012cb90921ff58f6c5cb4b
#
_entry.id   c09004710e012cb90921ff58f6c5cb4b
#
_cell.length_a   1.000
_cell.length_b   1.000
_cell.length_c   1.000
_cell.angle_alpha   90.00
_cell.angle_beta   90.00
_cell.angle_gamma   90.00
#
_symmetry.space_group_name_H-M   'P 1'
#
loop_
_entity.id
_entity.type
_entity.pdbx_description
1 polymer ?
#
loop_
_entity_poly.entity_id
_entity_poly.type
_entity_poly.pdbx_seq_one_letter_code
_entity_poly.pdbx_strand_id
1 'polypeptide(L)'
;MMKTHKIILIPVLMIISGCSYQGNLAPDDSDPYEQSNRGFFEFNEDLDEAILEPVADTYDVVVPEIAQSGFINFMKNAESPINIMNLFLQGRPIESLESLLNFSINSTIGILGIFDPASKMGLKSYDEDFGQTLGIWGFEEGSYWMTPVLGPYTTRHTVGDLIDNLFNPLSYIDNGASRYGLKIMDKIQERSDLSPLEDELYGSYDPYQYLRDSYLDNRKFKLKNGQVDDVEGLDDIDFEDF
;
A
#
# COMPACT_ATOMS: atom_id res chain seq x y z
N MET A 1 39.89 -3.57 -21.04
CA MET A 1 39.32 -4.93 -20.95
C MET A 1 37.91 -4.77 -20.40
N MET A 2 36.93 -4.56 -21.27
CA MET A 2 35.52 -4.34 -20.90
C MET A 2 34.86 -5.68 -20.63
N LYS A 3 34.39 -5.89 -19.38
CA LYS A 3 33.56 -7.05 -19.03
C LYS A 3 32.11 -6.72 -19.42
N THR A 4 31.66 -7.33 -20.51
CA THR A 4 30.27 -7.33 -20.91
C THR A 4 29.44 -8.16 -19.94
N HIS A 5 28.65 -7.50 -19.09
CA HIS A 5 27.61 -8.16 -18.30
C HIS A 5 26.47 -8.56 -19.26
N LYS A 6 26.32 -9.84 -19.50
CA LYS A 6 25.14 -10.40 -20.16
C LYS A 6 23.94 -10.22 -19.22
N ILE A 7 23.06 -9.29 -19.56
CA ILE A 7 21.74 -9.18 -18.95
C ILE A 7 20.96 -10.43 -19.42
N ILE A 8 20.82 -11.37 -18.52
CA ILE A 8 19.91 -12.51 -18.72
C ILE A 8 18.51 -11.98 -18.45
N LEU A 9 17.85 -11.54 -19.52
CA LEU A 9 16.42 -11.27 -19.52
C LEU A 9 15.73 -12.63 -19.44
N ILE A 10 15.32 -13.03 -18.24
CA ILE A 10 14.46 -14.20 -18.04
C ILE A 10 13.04 -13.72 -18.39
N PRO A 11 12.45 -14.14 -19.51
CA PRO A 11 11.04 -13.91 -19.73
C PRO A 11 10.29 -14.78 -18.71
N VAL A 12 9.65 -14.15 -17.73
CA VAL A 12 8.62 -14.80 -16.92
C VAL A 12 7.44 -15.03 -17.86
N LEU A 13 7.50 -16.15 -18.56
CA LEU A 13 6.38 -16.65 -19.33
C LEU A 13 5.41 -17.26 -18.32
N MET A 14 4.46 -16.45 -17.83
CA MET A 14 3.33 -16.97 -17.09
C MET A 14 2.54 -17.91 -17.99
N ILE A 15 2.67 -19.19 -17.72
CA ILE A 15 1.78 -20.22 -18.26
C ILE A 15 0.45 -20.04 -17.53
N ILE A 16 -0.44 -19.28 -18.16
CA ILE A 16 -1.84 -19.20 -17.74
C ILE A 16 -2.48 -20.53 -18.15
N SER A 17 -2.36 -21.52 -17.30
CA SER A 17 -3.16 -22.75 -17.39
C SER A 17 -4.49 -22.44 -16.69
N GLY A 18 -5.40 -21.82 -17.43
CA GLY A 18 -6.76 -21.59 -16.97
C GLY A 18 -7.50 -22.90 -16.76
N CYS A 19 -7.66 -23.34 -15.51
CA CYS A 19 -8.71 -24.25 -15.14
C CYS A 19 -10.01 -23.44 -15.10
N SER A 20 -10.83 -23.61 -16.14
CA SER A 20 -12.16 -23.01 -16.21
C SER A 20 -13.09 -23.66 -15.19
N TYR A 21 -13.28 -23.02 -14.06
CA TYR A 21 -14.44 -23.24 -13.21
C TYR A 21 -15.55 -22.29 -13.67
N GLN A 22 -16.59 -22.83 -14.31
CA GLN A 22 -17.79 -22.08 -14.71
C GLN A 22 -18.73 -21.95 -13.53
N GLY A 23 -18.55 -20.95 -12.71
CA GLY A 23 -19.60 -20.40 -11.84
C GLY A 23 -20.33 -19.30 -12.62
N ASN A 24 -21.67 -19.46 -12.82
CA ASN A 24 -22.52 -18.48 -13.50
C ASN A 24 -22.83 -17.29 -12.57
N LEU A 25 -21.84 -16.45 -12.27
CA LEU A 25 -22.07 -15.10 -11.76
C LEU A 25 -21.80 -14.14 -12.93
N ALA A 26 -22.70 -13.20 -13.16
CA ALA A 26 -22.44 -12.13 -14.13
C ALA A 26 -21.15 -11.42 -13.68
N PRO A 27 -20.20 -11.14 -14.61
CA PRO A 27 -18.98 -10.43 -14.24
C PRO A 27 -19.38 -9.08 -13.60
N ASP A 28 -18.86 -8.81 -12.42
CA ASP A 28 -18.90 -7.47 -11.85
C ASP A 28 -18.01 -6.59 -12.72
N ASP A 29 -18.56 -5.53 -13.32
CA ASP A 29 -17.81 -4.61 -14.18
C ASP A 29 -16.60 -3.99 -13.45
N SER A 30 -16.61 -3.97 -12.11
CA SER A 30 -15.50 -3.49 -11.28
C SER A 30 -14.38 -4.52 -11.11
N ASP A 31 -14.66 -5.82 -11.28
CA ASP A 31 -13.69 -6.92 -11.14
C ASP A 31 -13.79 -7.93 -12.30
N PRO A 32 -13.35 -7.55 -13.50
CA PRO A 32 -13.43 -8.43 -14.67
C PRO A 32 -12.53 -9.66 -14.58
N TYR A 33 -11.62 -9.70 -13.61
CA TYR A 33 -10.66 -10.78 -13.38
C TYR A 33 -10.93 -11.57 -12.09
N GLU A 34 -12.12 -11.46 -11.51
CA GLU A 34 -12.48 -12.04 -10.20
C GLU A 34 -12.01 -13.49 -10.03
N GLN A 35 -12.21 -14.35 -11.04
CA GLN A 35 -11.80 -15.75 -10.96
C GLN A 35 -10.30 -15.91 -10.75
N SER A 36 -9.48 -15.13 -11.44
CA SER A 36 -8.02 -15.16 -11.29
C SER A 36 -7.59 -14.51 -9.98
N ASN A 37 -8.26 -13.42 -9.61
CA ASN A 37 -7.99 -12.67 -8.41
C ASN A 37 -8.26 -13.51 -7.16
N ARG A 38 -9.34 -14.30 -7.13
CA ARG A 38 -9.62 -15.25 -6.03
C ARG A 38 -8.55 -16.33 -5.92
N GLY A 39 -8.04 -16.86 -7.03
CA GLY A 39 -6.94 -17.82 -6.98
C GLY A 39 -5.64 -17.23 -6.44
N PHE A 40 -5.35 -15.95 -6.74
CA PHE A 40 -4.20 -15.28 -6.13
C PHE A 40 -4.45 -14.87 -4.67
N PHE A 41 -5.70 -14.57 -4.30
CA PHE A 41 -6.07 -14.34 -2.92
C PHE A 41 -5.83 -15.60 -2.07
N GLU A 42 -6.35 -16.77 -2.49
CA GLU A 42 -6.11 -18.05 -1.83
C GLU A 42 -4.61 -18.38 -1.72
N PHE A 43 -3.85 -18.15 -2.79
CA PHE A 43 -2.39 -18.32 -2.75
C PHE A 43 -1.72 -17.40 -1.72
N ASN A 44 -2.16 -16.15 -1.63
CA ASN A 44 -1.62 -15.19 -0.67
C ASN A 44 -1.99 -15.57 0.77
N GLU A 45 -3.21 -16.08 1.00
CA GLU A 45 -3.62 -16.62 2.31
C GLU A 45 -2.77 -17.81 2.72
N ASP A 46 -2.58 -18.79 1.82
CA ASP A 46 -1.73 -19.96 2.08
C ASP A 46 -0.29 -19.56 2.41
N LEU A 47 0.24 -18.54 1.72
CA LEU A 47 1.59 -18.01 1.96
C LEU A 47 1.67 -17.25 3.30
N ASP A 48 0.62 -16.50 3.64
CA ASP A 48 0.51 -15.77 4.89
C ASP A 48 0.51 -16.73 6.08
N GLU A 49 -0.42 -17.67 6.10
CA GLU A 49 -0.54 -18.69 7.15
C GLU A 49 0.74 -19.51 7.33
N ALA A 50 1.37 -19.89 6.21
CA ALA A 50 2.56 -20.73 6.25
C ALA A 50 3.84 -20.00 6.65
N ILE A 51 3.96 -18.71 6.35
CA ILE A 51 5.24 -17.98 6.45
C ILE A 51 5.09 -16.61 7.11
N LEU A 52 4.21 -15.72 6.60
CA LEU A 52 4.22 -14.32 7.04
C LEU A 52 3.65 -14.17 8.46
N GLU A 53 2.54 -14.82 8.75
CA GLU A 53 1.90 -14.79 10.07
C GLU A 53 2.86 -15.27 11.17
N PRO A 54 3.45 -16.50 11.13
CA PRO A 54 4.36 -16.93 12.19
C PRO A 54 5.64 -16.09 12.30
N VAL A 55 6.08 -15.46 11.20
CA VAL A 55 7.22 -14.54 11.23
C VAL A 55 6.83 -13.21 11.87
N ALA A 56 5.64 -12.65 11.55
CA ALA A 56 5.11 -11.43 12.15
C ALA A 56 4.86 -11.60 13.65
N ASP A 57 4.24 -12.71 14.07
CA ASP A 57 4.04 -13.06 15.48
C ASP A 57 5.36 -13.13 16.26
N THR A 58 6.36 -13.77 15.64
CA THR A 58 7.71 -13.84 16.24
C THR A 58 8.35 -12.45 16.33
N TYR A 59 8.18 -11.63 15.30
CA TYR A 59 8.67 -10.26 15.26
C TYR A 59 8.06 -9.42 16.39
N ASP A 60 6.75 -9.51 16.62
CA ASP A 60 6.06 -8.76 17.67
C ASP A 60 6.51 -9.15 19.07
N VAL A 61 6.83 -10.41 19.29
CA VAL A 61 7.32 -10.90 20.59
C VAL A 61 8.79 -10.53 20.82
N VAL A 62 9.63 -10.55 19.77
CA VAL A 62 11.08 -10.42 19.89
C VAL A 62 11.56 -8.98 19.75
N VAL A 63 10.92 -8.18 18.88
CA VAL A 63 11.34 -6.82 18.59
C VAL A 63 10.61 -5.83 19.50
N PRO A 64 11.32 -5.04 20.33
CA PRO A 64 10.67 -4.06 21.19
C PRO A 64 9.90 -3.00 20.37
N GLU A 65 8.73 -2.56 20.86
CA GLU A 65 7.87 -1.54 20.21
C GLU A 65 8.63 -0.27 19.81
N ILE A 66 9.61 0.15 20.59
CA ILE A 66 10.42 1.32 20.25
C ILE A 66 11.28 1.09 18.98
N ALA A 67 11.72 -0.14 18.74
CA ALA A 67 12.49 -0.48 17.54
C ALA A 67 11.56 -0.63 16.33
N GLN A 68 10.37 -1.22 16.50
CA GLN A 68 9.32 -1.29 15.48
C GLN A 68 8.92 0.13 15.05
N SER A 69 8.57 1.00 16.01
CA SER A 69 8.23 2.39 15.74
C SER A 69 9.37 3.14 15.02
N GLY A 70 10.62 2.88 15.42
CA GLY A 70 11.78 3.48 14.77
C GLY A 70 11.95 3.03 13.32
N PHE A 71 11.67 1.77 13.02
CA PHE A 71 11.68 1.24 11.66
C PHE A 71 10.55 1.84 10.81
N ILE A 72 9.32 1.87 11.32
CA ILE A 72 8.16 2.49 10.65
C ILE A 72 8.46 3.97 10.32
N ASN A 73 8.97 4.71 11.28
CA ASN A 73 9.31 6.13 11.08
C ASN A 73 10.41 6.30 10.03
N PHE A 74 11.43 5.43 10.02
CA PHE A 74 12.48 5.44 9.01
C PHE A 74 11.91 5.17 7.60
N MET A 75 11.03 4.17 7.43
CA MET A 75 10.40 3.85 6.15
C MET A 75 9.54 5.02 5.66
N LYS A 76 8.68 5.58 6.50
CA LYS A 76 7.87 6.76 6.18
C LYS A 76 8.72 7.96 5.79
N ASN A 77 9.84 8.18 6.50
CA ASN A 77 10.76 9.26 6.16
C ASN A 77 11.45 9.01 4.80
N ALA A 78 11.80 7.77 4.49
CA ALA A 78 12.37 7.41 3.19
C ALA A 78 11.39 7.59 2.02
N GLU A 79 10.09 7.49 2.27
CA GLU A 79 9.02 7.72 1.27
C GLU A 79 8.62 9.20 1.15
N SER A 80 9.03 10.05 2.08
CA SER A 80 8.68 11.48 2.07
C SER A 80 8.97 12.20 0.75
N PRO A 81 10.07 11.93 0.00
CA PRO A 81 10.29 12.53 -1.32
C PRO A 81 9.18 12.25 -2.33
N ILE A 82 8.56 11.05 -2.27
CA ILE A 82 7.40 10.66 -3.08
C ILE A 82 6.22 11.54 -2.69
N ASN A 83 5.91 11.63 -1.39
CA ASN A 83 4.83 12.44 -0.85
C ASN A 83 4.97 13.92 -1.25
N ILE A 84 6.16 14.50 -1.09
CA ILE A 84 6.46 15.91 -1.43
C ILE A 84 6.16 16.16 -2.91
N MET A 85 6.64 15.28 -3.79
CA MET A 85 6.45 15.40 -5.23
C MET A 85 4.96 15.29 -5.58
N ASN A 86 4.26 14.30 -5.06
CA ASN A 86 2.86 14.05 -5.37
C ASN A 86 1.96 15.19 -4.86
N LEU A 87 2.16 15.67 -3.63
CA LEU A 87 1.45 16.84 -3.12
C LEU A 87 1.62 18.07 -4.01
N PHE A 88 2.85 18.31 -4.50
CA PHE A 88 3.10 19.43 -5.42
C PHE A 88 2.36 19.25 -6.75
N LEU A 89 2.40 18.05 -7.35
CA LEU A 89 1.73 17.71 -8.61
C LEU A 89 0.20 17.73 -8.50
N GLN A 90 -0.34 17.49 -7.32
CA GLN A 90 -1.76 17.59 -6.99
C GLN A 90 -2.25 19.03 -6.78
N GLY A 91 -1.34 20.03 -6.86
CA GLY A 91 -1.69 21.43 -6.64
C GLY A 91 -1.83 21.82 -5.16
N ARG A 92 -1.18 21.07 -4.27
CA ARG A 92 -1.16 21.28 -2.80
C ARG A 92 0.22 21.73 -2.32
N PRO A 93 0.70 22.92 -2.74
CA PRO A 93 2.08 23.36 -2.47
C PRO A 93 2.35 23.66 -0.99
N ILE A 94 1.34 23.99 -0.19
CA ILE A 94 1.48 24.26 1.24
C ILE A 94 1.77 22.94 1.98
N GLU A 95 0.99 21.91 1.70
CA GLU A 95 1.17 20.57 2.26
C GLU A 95 2.48 19.94 1.77
N SER A 96 2.87 20.17 0.51
CA SER A 96 4.16 19.76 -0.02
C SER A 96 5.31 20.42 0.75
N LEU A 97 5.21 21.71 1.08
CA LEU A 97 6.21 22.41 1.90
C LEU A 97 6.23 21.88 3.35
N GLU A 98 5.07 21.62 3.93
CA GLU A 98 4.95 21.02 5.26
C GLU A 98 5.62 19.63 5.29
N SER A 99 5.37 18.79 4.29
CA SER A 99 6.00 17.49 4.12
C SER A 99 7.53 17.61 3.96
N LEU A 100 8.01 18.61 3.22
CA LEU A 100 9.44 18.89 3.07
C LEU A 100 10.09 19.30 4.41
N LEU A 101 9.42 20.11 5.23
CA LEU A 101 9.89 20.48 6.56
C LEU A 101 9.91 19.26 7.48
N ASN A 102 8.85 18.45 7.48
CA ASN A 102 8.77 17.20 8.22
C ASN A 102 9.97 16.30 7.87
N PHE A 103 10.16 16.01 6.58
CA PHE A 103 11.29 15.22 6.06
C PHE A 103 12.64 15.78 6.50
N SER A 104 12.84 17.10 6.40
CA SER A 104 14.11 17.75 6.75
C SER A 104 14.44 17.61 8.24
N ILE A 105 13.45 17.80 9.10
CA ILE A 105 13.59 17.69 10.56
C ILE A 105 13.85 16.23 10.94
N ASN A 106 13.04 15.29 10.43
CA ASN A 106 13.17 13.88 10.75
C ASN A 106 14.47 13.27 10.19
N SER A 107 14.92 13.70 9.02
CA SER A 107 16.20 13.25 8.46
C SER A 107 17.41 13.75 9.24
N THR A 108 17.34 14.95 9.83
CA THR A 108 18.48 15.57 10.56
C THR A 108 18.40 15.31 12.06
N ILE A 109 17.41 15.88 12.73
CA ILE A 109 17.23 15.76 14.19
C ILE A 109 16.73 14.36 14.55
N GLY A 110 15.86 13.76 13.69
CA GLY A 110 15.30 12.43 13.87
C GLY A 110 16.21 11.27 13.46
N ILE A 111 17.48 11.55 13.07
CA ILE A 111 18.48 10.55 12.67
C ILE A 111 17.93 9.67 11.53
N LEU A 112 17.81 10.26 10.33
CA LEU A 112 17.24 9.63 9.13
C LEU A 112 15.79 9.15 9.31
N GLY A 113 15.05 9.74 10.24
CA GLY A 113 13.64 9.40 10.48
C GLY A 113 13.41 8.30 11.52
N ILE A 114 14.43 7.73 12.16
CA ILE A 114 14.22 6.75 13.25
C ILE A 114 13.39 7.36 14.38
N PHE A 115 13.60 8.63 14.67
CA PHE A 115 12.76 9.41 15.58
C PHE A 115 11.91 10.39 14.77
N ASP A 116 10.73 10.71 15.31
CA ASP A 116 9.80 11.66 14.69
C ASP A 116 9.61 12.92 15.56
N PRO A 117 10.61 13.82 15.60
CA PRO A 117 10.46 15.11 16.24
C PRO A 117 9.51 16.06 15.50
N ALA A 118 9.34 15.90 14.18
CA ALA A 118 8.50 16.77 13.36
C ALA A 118 7.03 16.69 13.79
N SER A 119 6.48 15.48 13.99
CA SER A 119 5.11 15.29 14.49
C SER A 119 4.92 15.89 15.89
N LYS A 120 5.94 15.81 16.75
CA LYS A 120 5.90 16.46 18.08
C LYS A 120 5.90 17.99 17.99
N MET A 121 6.37 18.55 16.88
CA MET A 121 6.30 19.98 16.56
C MET A 121 4.97 20.37 15.89
N GLY A 122 4.06 19.41 15.65
CA GLY A 122 2.75 19.64 15.05
C GLY A 122 2.74 19.61 13.53
N LEU A 123 3.83 19.18 12.87
CA LEU A 123 3.85 18.97 11.42
C LEU A 123 3.15 17.67 11.06
N LYS A 124 2.32 17.71 10.02
CA LYS A 124 1.60 16.54 9.55
C LYS A 124 2.49 15.62 8.70
N SER A 125 2.19 14.34 8.76
CA SER A 125 2.67 13.35 7.80
C SER A 125 1.58 13.12 6.76
N TYR A 126 1.99 12.99 5.50
CA TYR A 126 1.11 12.73 4.36
C TYR A 126 1.48 11.39 3.73
N ASP A 127 0.49 10.73 3.13
CA ASP A 127 0.64 9.44 2.45
C ASP A 127 0.03 9.56 1.05
N GLU A 128 0.85 10.06 0.13
CA GLU A 128 0.46 10.38 -1.24
C GLU A 128 1.31 9.60 -2.23
N ASP A 129 0.65 9.07 -3.25
CA ASP A 129 1.28 8.33 -4.34
C ASP A 129 0.90 8.91 -5.71
N PHE A 130 1.64 8.52 -6.75
CA PHE A 130 1.37 9.01 -8.10
C PHE A 130 0.06 8.44 -8.69
N GLY A 131 -0.43 7.29 -8.21
CA GLY A 131 -1.75 6.79 -8.55
C GLY A 131 -2.86 7.72 -8.05
N GLN A 132 -2.71 8.31 -6.85
CA GLN A 132 -3.60 9.37 -6.36
C GLN A 132 -3.49 10.63 -7.23
N THR A 133 -2.27 11.04 -7.59
CA THR A 133 -2.02 12.18 -8.48
C THR A 133 -2.72 11.99 -9.82
N LEU A 134 -2.61 10.82 -10.43
CA LEU A 134 -3.34 10.48 -11.66
C LEU A 134 -4.86 10.55 -11.46
N GLY A 135 -5.38 10.08 -10.33
CA GLY A 135 -6.81 10.17 -10.01
C GLY A 135 -7.31 11.62 -9.92
N ILE A 136 -6.56 12.50 -9.25
CA ILE A 136 -6.86 13.94 -9.18
C ILE A 136 -6.81 14.60 -10.57
N TRP A 137 -5.94 14.12 -11.45
CA TRP A 137 -5.89 14.57 -12.86
C TRP A 137 -7.03 14.01 -13.71
N GLY A 138 -7.91 13.16 -13.16
CA GLY A 138 -9.10 12.63 -13.83
C GLY A 138 -8.90 11.29 -14.53
N PHE A 139 -7.81 10.58 -14.27
CA PHE A 139 -7.65 9.21 -14.75
C PHE A 139 -8.47 8.24 -13.90
N GLU A 140 -9.20 7.35 -14.57
CA GLU A 140 -10.00 6.32 -13.91
C GLU A 140 -9.12 5.30 -13.17
N GLU A 141 -9.69 4.62 -12.17
CA GLU A 141 -9.02 3.57 -11.38
C GLU A 141 -8.53 2.42 -12.25
N GLY A 142 -9.34 2.07 -13.26
CA GLY A 142 -9.13 0.90 -14.11
C GLY A 142 -9.45 -0.40 -13.37
N SER A 143 -9.03 -1.52 -13.97
CA SER A 143 -9.32 -2.84 -13.44
C SER A 143 -8.60 -3.11 -12.13
N TYR A 144 -9.29 -3.84 -11.26
CA TYR A 144 -8.73 -4.41 -10.03
C TYR A 144 -8.00 -5.72 -10.33
N TRP A 145 -6.90 -5.97 -9.66
CA TRP A 145 -6.19 -7.24 -9.64
C TRP A 145 -5.62 -7.56 -8.28
N MET A 146 -5.68 -8.85 -7.96
CA MET A 146 -4.93 -9.43 -6.86
C MET A 146 -3.58 -9.91 -7.40
N THR A 147 -2.49 -9.40 -6.82
CA THR A 147 -1.14 -9.83 -7.21
C THR A 147 -0.58 -10.84 -6.22
N PRO A 148 0.21 -11.83 -6.67
CA PRO A 148 0.87 -12.75 -5.75
C PRO A 148 1.87 -11.99 -4.87
N VAL A 149 1.82 -12.25 -3.57
CA VAL A 149 2.69 -11.69 -2.51
C VAL A 149 2.45 -10.21 -2.20
N LEU A 150 2.13 -9.37 -3.20
CA LEU A 150 1.99 -7.92 -2.99
C LEU A 150 0.55 -7.50 -2.64
N GLY A 151 -0.44 -8.38 -2.87
CA GLY A 151 -1.83 -8.10 -2.54
C GLY A 151 -2.61 -7.32 -3.60
N PRO A 152 -3.61 -6.51 -3.20
CA PRO A 152 -4.53 -5.81 -4.10
C PRO A 152 -3.89 -4.63 -4.83
N TYR A 153 -4.21 -4.49 -6.12
CA TYR A 153 -3.79 -3.38 -6.98
C TYR A 153 -4.90 -2.97 -7.92
N THR A 154 -4.78 -1.75 -8.47
CA THR A 154 -5.52 -1.31 -9.64
C THR A 154 -4.58 -0.89 -10.76
N THR A 155 -5.10 -0.73 -11.98
CA THR A 155 -4.30 -0.27 -13.12
C THR A 155 -3.63 1.07 -12.82
N ARG A 156 -4.39 2.04 -12.26
CA ARG A 156 -3.88 3.37 -11.93
C ARG A 156 -2.80 3.31 -10.84
N HIS A 157 -3.03 2.52 -9.77
CA HIS A 157 -2.06 2.34 -8.70
C HIS A 157 -0.75 1.71 -9.23
N THR A 158 -0.85 0.66 -10.05
CA THR A 158 0.32 0.01 -10.66
C THR A 158 1.17 0.99 -11.49
N VAL A 159 0.52 1.84 -12.30
CA VAL A 159 1.23 2.88 -13.07
C VAL A 159 1.85 3.91 -12.14
N GLY A 160 1.14 4.28 -11.08
CA GLY A 160 1.63 5.18 -10.04
C GLY A 160 2.92 4.67 -9.40
N ASP A 161 2.93 3.44 -8.92
CA ASP A 161 4.08 2.80 -8.29
C ASP A 161 5.34 2.76 -9.17
N LEU A 162 5.16 2.57 -10.48
CA LEU A 162 6.29 2.60 -11.41
C LEU A 162 6.95 3.98 -11.45
N ILE A 163 6.17 5.05 -11.35
CA ILE A 163 6.68 6.42 -11.31
C ILE A 163 7.28 6.74 -9.94
N ASP A 164 6.58 6.37 -8.86
CA ASP A 164 7.04 6.60 -7.49
C ASP A 164 8.37 5.91 -7.19
N ASN A 165 8.60 4.71 -7.76
CA ASN A 165 9.88 4.03 -7.63
C ASN A 165 11.09 4.83 -8.18
N LEU A 166 10.87 5.77 -9.11
CA LEU A 166 11.92 6.66 -9.60
C LEU A 166 12.33 7.72 -8.57
N PHE A 167 11.44 8.04 -7.64
CA PHE A 167 11.66 9.03 -6.59
C PHE A 167 11.91 8.40 -5.21
N ASN A 168 11.80 7.08 -5.10
CA ASN A 168 12.07 6.36 -3.86
C ASN A 168 13.58 6.19 -3.64
N PRO A 169 14.18 6.82 -2.62
CA PRO A 169 15.61 6.70 -2.34
C PRO A 169 16.08 5.26 -2.10
N LEU A 170 15.21 4.41 -1.55
CA LEU A 170 15.52 3.00 -1.29
C LEU A 170 15.74 2.20 -2.57
N SER A 171 15.18 2.65 -3.70
CA SER A 171 15.37 2.01 -5.01
C SER A 171 16.82 2.15 -5.51
N TYR A 172 17.58 3.12 -5.02
CA TYR A 172 18.96 3.41 -5.41
C TYR A 172 20.01 2.76 -4.50
N ILE A 173 19.59 1.92 -3.55
CA ILE A 173 20.54 1.15 -2.72
C ILE A 173 21.21 0.11 -3.61
N ASP A 174 22.53 0.26 -3.80
CA ASP A 174 23.33 -0.63 -4.67
C ASP A 174 23.37 -2.08 -4.16
N ASN A 175 23.37 -2.28 -2.83
CA ASN A 175 23.38 -3.60 -2.23
C ASN A 175 21.96 -4.22 -2.30
N GLY A 176 21.79 -5.18 -3.23
CA GLY A 176 20.53 -5.89 -3.40
C GLY A 176 20.04 -6.57 -2.13
N ALA A 177 20.94 -7.18 -1.33
CA ALA A 177 20.54 -7.83 -0.08
C ALA A 177 19.95 -6.82 0.92
N SER A 178 20.55 -5.63 1.06
CA SER A 178 20.02 -4.58 1.93
C SER A 178 18.68 -4.04 1.44
N ARG A 179 18.54 -3.80 0.13
CA ARG A 179 17.30 -3.31 -0.46
C ARG A 179 16.15 -4.29 -0.29
N TYR A 180 16.38 -5.58 -0.60
CA TYR A 180 15.34 -6.60 -0.41
C TYR A 180 15.06 -6.88 1.07
N GLY A 181 16.09 -6.83 1.92
CA GLY A 181 15.94 -6.97 3.36
C GLY A 181 15.03 -5.91 3.95
N LEU A 182 15.18 -4.63 3.55
CA LEU A 182 14.28 -3.56 3.99
C LEU A 182 12.82 -3.80 3.53
N LYS A 183 12.62 -4.20 2.26
CA LYS A 183 11.28 -4.52 1.74
C LYS A 183 10.62 -5.70 2.44
N ILE A 184 11.39 -6.72 2.79
CA ILE A 184 10.88 -7.87 3.54
C ILE A 184 10.49 -7.46 4.96
N MET A 185 11.35 -6.69 5.63
CA MET A 185 11.04 -6.16 6.97
C MET A 185 9.81 -5.26 6.97
N ASP A 186 9.65 -4.44 5.94
CA ASP A 186 8.48 -3.59 5.74
C ASP A 186 7.21 -4.43 5.61
N LYS A 187 7.23 -5.49 4.81
CA LYS A 187 6.11 -6.43 4.69
C LYS A 187 5.79 -7.19 5.99
N ILE A 188 6.79 -7.56 6.77
CA ILE A 188 6.58 -8.18 8.09
C ILE A 188 5.92 -7.19 9.04
N GLN A 189 6.37 -5.93 9.05
CA GLN A 189 5.78 -4.88 9.88
C GLN A 189 4.34 -4.58 9.44
N GLU A 190 4.10 -4.43 8.12
CA GLU A 190 2.76 -4.21 7.57
C GLU A 190 1.81 -5.35 7.95
N ARG A 191 2.29 -6.61 7.91
CA ARG A 191 1.51 -7.77 8.33
C ARG A 191 1.19 -7.75 9.84
N SER A 192 2.16 -7.40 10.66
CA SER A 192 1.98 -7.21 12.10
C SER A 192 0.93 -6.13 12.40
N ASP A 193 1.00 -4.99 11.71
CA ASP A 193 0.04 -3.89 11.87
C ASP A 193 -1.40 -4.28 11.43
N LEU A 194 -1.56 -5.27 10.55
CA LEU A 194 -2.87 -5.77 10.08
C LEU A 194 -3.47 -6.86 10.97
N SER A 195 -2.70 -7.51 11.84
CA SER A 195 -3.16 -8.56 12.72
C SER A 195 -4.46 -8.24 13.50
N PRO A 196 -4.67 -7.03 14.05
CA PRO A 196 -5.90 -6.68 14.75
C PRO A 196 -7.16 -6.66 13.86
N LEU A 197 -7.00 -6.61 12.52
CA LEU A 197 -8.11 -6.54 11.56
C LEU A 197 -8.51 -7.91 10.99
N GLU A 198 -7.80 -8.97 11.35
CA GLU A 198 -8.06 -10.33 10.85
C GLU A 198 -9.44 -10.84 11.21
N ASP A 199 -9.89 -10.60 12.43
CA ASP A 199 -11.21 -11.03 12.89
C ASP A 199 -12.33 -10.40 12.02
N GLU A 200 -12.15 -9.20 11.51
CA GLU A 200 -13.10 -8.54 10.60
C GLU A 200 -13.06 -9.16 9.21
N LEU A 201 -11.87 -9.42 8.69
CA LEU A 201 -11.67 -10.02 7.37
C LEU A 201 -12.27 -11.43 7.33
N TYR A 202 -11.84 -12.31 8.21
CA TYR A 202 -12.25 -13.73 8.23
C TYR A 202 -13.62 -13.95 8.85
N GLY A 203 -14.15 -12.99 9.62
CA GLY A 203 -15.53 -12.97 10.09
C GLY A 203 -16.54 -12.54 9.03
N SER A 204 -16.08 -12.00 7.90
CA SER A 204 -16.93 -11.57 6.78
C SER A 204 -17.51 -12.77 6.02
N TYR A 205 -18.62 -12.55 5.31
CA TYR A 205 -19.26 -13.60 4.49
C TYR A 205 -18.35 -14.04 3.32
N ASP A 206 -17.60 -13.11 2.73
CA ASP A 206 -16.65 -13.34 1.63
C ASP A 206 -15.39 -12.51 1.87
N PRO A 207 -14.32 -13.10 2.44
CA PRO A 207 -13.08 -12.39 2.74
C PRO A 207 -12.41 -11.73 1.52
N TYR A 208 -12.50 -12.37 0.35
CA TYR A 208 -11.97 -11.78 -0.87
C TYR A 208 -12.70 -10.48 -1.25
N GLN A 209 -14.04 -10.50 -1.24
CA GLN A 209 -14.83 -9.30 -1.54
C GLN A 209 -14.59 -8.21 -0.50
N TYR A 210 -14.55 -8.59 0.77
CA TYR A 210 -14.25 -7.65 1.87
C TYR A 210 -12.92 -6.93 1.66
N LEU A 211 -11.85 -7.68 1.35
CA LEU A 211 -10.53 -7.10 1.09
C LEU A 211 -10.53 -6.20 -0.15
N ARG A 212 -11.15 -6.65 -1.26
CA ARG A 212 -11.27 -5.88 -2.49
C ARG A 212 -11.97 -4.55 -2.25
N ASP A 213 -13.14 -4.61 -1.62
CA ASP A 213 -13.97 -3.43 -1.41
C ASP A 213 -13.31 -2.46 -0.43
N SER A 214 -12.73 -2.97 0.66
CA SER A 214 -11.95 -2.17 1.61
C SER A 214 -10.77 -1.46 0.93
N TYR A 215 -10.05 -2.15 0.04
CA TYR A 215 -8.95 -1.56 -0.72
C TYR A 215 -9.46 -0.45 -1.66
N LEU A 216 -10.51 -0.69 -2.43
CA LEU A 216 -11.07 0.29 -3.36
C LEU A 216 -11.64 1.51 -2.64
N ASP A 217 -12.29 1.31 -1.51
CA ASP A 217 -12.83 2.40 -0.70
C ASP A 217 -11.72 3.21 -0.02
N ASN A 218 -10.66 2.56 0.44
CA ASN A 218 -9.46 3.26 0.93
C ASN A 218 -8.82 4.12 -0.17
N ARG A 219 -8.74 3.61 -1.42
CA ARG A 219 -8.24 4.39 -2.57
C ARG A 219 -9.11 5.62 -2.86
N LYS A 220 -10.45 5.47 -2.80
CA LYS A 220 -11.39 6.61 -2.94
C LYS A 220 -11.24 7.62 -1.81
N PHE A 221 -11.13 7.15 -0.56
CA PHE A 221 -10.93 7.98 0.62
C PHE A 221 -9.63 8.81 0.51
N LYS A 222 -8.54 8.19 0.08
CA LYS A 222 -7.27 8.89 -0.16
C LYS A 222 -7.40 9.97 -1.23
N LEU A 223 -8.10 9.72 -2.35
CA LEU A 223 -8.37 10.72 -3.39
C LEU A 223 -9.13 11.95 -2.87
N LYS A 224 -9.96 11.77 -1.86
CA LYS A 224 -10.71 12.85 -1.20
C LYS A 224 -9.96 13.49 -0.03
N ASN A 225 -8.67 13.23 0.09
CA ASN A 225 -7.82 13.73 1.18
C ASN A 225 -8.37 13.39 2.57
N GLY A 226 -8.92 12.19 2.74
CA GLY A 226 -9.49 11.73 4.00
C GLY A 226 -10.88 12.28 4.32
N GLN A 227 -11.55 12.91 3.36
CA GLN A 227 -12.94 13.35 3.54
C GLN A 227 -13.89 12.20 3.21
N VAL A 228 -14.75 11.87 4.12
CA VAL A 228 -15.88 10.97 3.90
C VAL A 228 -16.98 11.78 3.26
N ASP A 229 -17.63 11.28 2.20
CA ASP A 229 -18.84 11.92 1.69
C ASP A 229 -19.88 11.92 2.81
N ASP A 230 -20.51 13.05 3.03
CA ASP A 230 -21.68 13.11 3.88
C ASP A 230 -22.69 12.09 3.31
N VAL A 231 -23.11 11.14 4.12
CA VAL A 231 -24.11 10.16 3.70
C VAL A 231 -25.41 10.96 3.50
N GLU A 232 -25.67 11.33 2.24
CA GLU A 232 -26.95 11.97 1.88
C GLU A 232 -28.06 11.03 2.35
N GLY A 233 -28.83 11.46 3.35
CA GLY A 233 -29.99 10.73 3.86
C GLY A 233 -29.94 10.34 5.35
N LEU A 234 -28.88 10.62 6.10
CA LEU A 234 -28.93 10.44 7.55
C LEU A 234 -29.78 11.52 8.25
N ASP A 235 -29.95 12.69 7.61
CA ASP A 235 -30.80 13.77 8.14
C ASP A 235 -32.29 13.48 7.97
N ASP A 236 -32.67 12.49 7.15
CA ASP A 236 -34.08 12.12 6.91
C ASP A 236 -34.53 10.90 7.75
N ILE A 237 -33.69 10.35 8.60
CA ILE A 237 -34.09 9.29 9.53
C ILE A 237 -34.70 9.94 10.76
N ASP A 238 -36.03 10.04 10.75
CA ASP A 238 -36.81 10.47 11.91
C ASP A 238 -36.80 9.32 12.96
N PHE A 239 -36.00 9.48 14.01
CA PHE A 239 -35.90 8.51 15.11
C PHE A 239 -37.10 8.54 16.07
N GLU A 240 -38.17 9.29 15.76
CA GLU A 240 -39.39 9.33 16.57
C GLU A 240 -40.34 8.16 16.32
N ASP A 241 -40.10 7.32 15.32
CA ASP A 241 -40.96 6.18 14.93
C ASP A 241 -40.51 4.81 15.50
N PHE A 242 -39.59 4.77 16.49
CA PHE A 242 -39.16 3.52 17.13
C PHE A 242 -39.47 3.46 18.61
#